data_7d1f56015676b6e38f05fb5c4821a8df
#
_entry.id   7d1f56015676b6e38f05fb5c4821a8df
#
_cell.length_a   1.000
_cell.length_b   1.000
_cell.length_c   1.000
_cell.angle_alpha   90.00
_cell.angle_beta   90.00
_cell.angle_gamma   90.00
#
_symmetry.space_group_name_H-M   'P 1'
#
loop_
_entity.id
_entity.type
_entity.pdbx_description
1 polymer ?
#
loop_
_entity_poly.entity_id
_entity_poly.type
_entity_poly.pdbx_seq_one_letter_code
_entity_poly.pdbx_strand_id
1 'polypeptide(L)'
;MKTRIAVLCSGGGSNLQAIIDAVEAGRIDGEIVLVISNASKAYALERAKNHGIPAVFISKKEAGSTEAFNDRILEELQKVNAELVVLAGYLPIVGAQVVRAFEHRIINIHPALIPSFCGVGMYGHYVHEAVLEYGAKISGATTHFVDEQVDHGGVIMQGSVPVLEGDTADTLAARVLTVEHQILPESVRLFCAGKLRVDGRHVRVL
;
A
#
# COMPACT_ATOMS: atom_id res chain seq x y z
N MET A 1 1.90 -21.66 -9.73
CA MET A 1 0.64 -21.25 -9.06
C MET A 1 0.64 -19.75 -8.97
N LYS A 2 -0.49 -19.07 -9.14
CA LYS A 2 -0.59 -17.61 -8.99
C LYS A 2 -0.37 -17.19 -7.55
N THR A 3 0.38 -16.13 -7.32
CA THR A 3 0.59 -15.56 -5.97
C THR A 3 -0.73 -15.05 -5.39
N ARG A 4 -1.06 -15.42 -4.16
CA ARG A 4 -2.31 -15.03 -3.48
C ARG A 4 -2.11 -13.68 -2.77
N ILE A 5 -2.76 -12.64 -3.29
CA ILE A 5 -2.58 -11.25 -2.87
C ILE A 5 -3.76 -10.80 -2.02
N ALA A 6 -3.52 -10.28 -0.84
CA ALA A 6 -4.50 -9.53 -0.06
C ALA A 6 -4.18 -8.03 -0.12
N VAL A 7 -5.20 -7.18 -0.26
CA VAL A 7 -5.02 -5.73 -0.35
C VAL A 7 -5.79 -5.04 0.77
N LEU A 8 -5.11 -4.18 1.52
CA LEU A 8 -5.69 -3.38 2.60
C LEU A 8 -5.87 -1.93 2.12
N CYS A 9 -7.05 -1.37 2.32
CA CYS A 9 -7.42 -0.02 1.87
C CYS A 9 -8.25 0.71 2.93
N SER A 10 -8.18 2.06 2.97
CA SER A 10 -9.02 2.87 3.88
C SER A 10 -10.04 3.75 3.15
N GLY A 11 -9.90 3.99 1.86
CA GLY A 11 -10.67 4.99 1.13
C GLY A 11 -11.13 4.56 -0.27
N GLY A 12 -10.91 5.43 -1.25
CA GLY A 12 -11.38 5.29 -2.63
C GLY A 12 -10.86 4.08 -3.41
N GLY A 13 -9.69 3.54 -3.02
CA GLY A 13 -9.12 2.32 -3.60
C GLY A 13 -8.62 2.47 -5.04
N SER A 14 -8.13 3.65 -5.44
CA SER A 14 -7.58 3.84 -6.79
C SER A 14 -6.30 3.01 -7.02
N ASN A 15 -5.46 2.89 -6.02
CA ASN A 15 -4.30 2.00 -6.02
C ASN A 15 -4.70 0.52 -6.08
N LEU A 16 -5.77 0.11 -5.38
CA LEU A 16 -6.36 -1.22 -5.53
C LEU A 16 -6.81 -1.46 -6.97
N GLN A 17 -7.51 -0.48 -7.59
CA GLN A 17 -7.94 -0.59 -8.97
C GLN A 17 -6.76 -0.80 -9.93
N ALA A 18 -5.67 -0.05 -9.74
CA ALA A 18 -4.48 -0.20 -10.57
C ALA A 18 -3.87 -1.62 -10.49
N ILE A 19 -3.93 -2.26 -9.31
CA ILE A 19 -3.51 -3.65 -9.14
C ILE A 19 -4.50 -4.60 -9.82
N ILE A 20 -5.82 -4.41 -9.63
CA ILE A 20 -6.87 -5.22 -10.29
C ILE A 20 -6.67 -5.19 -11.80
N ASP A 21 -6.56 -4.00 -12.40
CA ASP A 21 -6.37 -3.82 -13.84
C ASP A 21 -5.11 -4.52 -14.34
N ALA A 22 -4.04 -4.54 -13.55
CA ALA A 22 -2.80 -5.21 -13.90
C ALA A 22 -2.91 -6.74 -13.81
N VAL A 23 -3.66 -7.27 -12.83
CA VAL A 23 -3.93 -8.72 -12.70
C VAL A 23 -4.84 -9.20 -13.82
N GLU A 24 -5.93 -8.48 -14.11
CA GLU A 24 -6.89 -8.83 -15.16
C GLU A 24 -6.26 -8.76 -16.57
N ALA A 25 -5.35 -7.81 -16.77
CA ALA A 25 -4.56 -7.71 -18.01
C ALA A 25 -3.44 -8.77 -18.13
N GLY A 26 -3.29 -9.66 -17.14
CA GLY A 26 -2.25 -10.69 -17.14
C GLY A 26 -0.83 -10.17 -16.95
N ARG A 27 -0.66 -8.92 -16.50
CA ARG A 27 0.67 -8.33 -16.22
C ARG A 27 1.25 -8.79 -14.89
N ILE A 28 0.41 -9.18 -13.94
CA ILE A 28 0.79 -9.72 -12.62
C ILE A 28 0.39 -11.18 -12.57
N ASP A 29 1.34 -12.09 -12.33
CA ASP A 29 1.06 -13.51 -12.09
C ASP A 29 0.59 -13.74 -10.64
N GLY A 30 -0.55 -13.15 -10.33
CA GLY A 30 -1.18 -13.17 -9.02
C GLY A 30 -2.70 -13.23 -9.11
N GLU A 31 -3.32 -13.44 -7.95
CA GLU A 31 -4.77 -13.41 -7.75
C GLU A 31 -5.07 -12.59 -6.51
N ILE A 32 -5.94 -11.58 -6.62
CA ILE A 32 -6.42 -10.84 -5.44
C ILE A 32 -7.48 -11.69 -4.75
N VAL A 33 -7.13 -12.26 -3.62
CA VAL A 33 -7.98 -13.22 -2.89
C VAL A 33 -8.80 -12.57 -1.79
N LEU A 34 -8.43 -11.36 -1.37
CA LEU A 34 -9.13 -10.63 -0.32
C LEU A 34 -8.82 -9.13 -0.38
N VAL A 35 -9.84 -8.32 -0.16
CA VAL A 35 -9.71 -6.89 0.15
C VAL A 35 -10.19 -6.64 1.58
N ILE A 36 -9.37 -5.99 2.40
CA ILE A 36 -9.72 -5.59 3.76
C ILE A 36 -9.82 -4.07 3.83
N SER A 37 -10.89 -3.56 4.44
CA SER A 37 -10.98 -2.14 4.79
C SER A 37 -11.31 -1.93 6.27
N ASN A 38 -10.70 -0.90 6.85
CA ASN A 38 -11.02 -0.41 8.20
C ASN A 38 -12.15 0.62 8.22
N ALA A 39 -12.70 0.97 7.05
CA ALA A 39 -13.80 1.91 6.88
C ALA A 39 -14.96 1.25 6.13
N SER A 40 -16.13 1.17 6.77
CA SER A 40 -17.31 0.49 6.21
C SER A 40 -17.84 1.12 4.92
N LYS A 41 -17.55 2.40 4.70
CA LYS A 41 -17.97 3.17 3.52
C LYS A 41 -16.85 3.35 2.49
N ALA A 42 -15.73 2.64 2.63
CA ALA A 42 -14.63 2.71 1.68
C ALA A 42 -15.09 2.22 0.30
N TYR A 43 -14.92 3.06 -0.72
CA TYR A 43 -15.28 2.70 -2.09
C TYR A 43 -14.42 1.52 -2.63
N ALA A 44 -13.28 1.27 -2.00
CA ALA A 44 -12.47 0.07 -2.24
C ALA A 44 -13.26 -1.23 -2.09
N LEU A 45 -14.22 -1.31 -1.16
CA LEU A 45 -15.08 -2.50 -0.98
C LEU A 45 -16.03 -2.68 -2.18
N GLU A 46 -16.57 -1.59 -2.73
CA GLU A 46 -17.41 -1.63 -3.94
C GLU A 46 -16.58 -2.02 -5.17
N ARG A 47 -15.34 -1.54 -5.29
CA ARG A 47 -14.44 -1.98 -6.36
C ARG A 47 -14.20 -3.48 -6.30
N ALA A 48 -13.86 -4.01 -5.13
CA ALA A 48 -13.67 -5.44 -4.93
C ALA A 48 -14.91 -6.24 -5.36
N LYS A 49 -16.10 -5.83 -4.91
CA LYS A 49 -17.36 -6.43 -5.26
C LYS A 49 -17.63 -6.43 -6.77
N ASN A 50 -17.37 -5.32 -7.45
CA ASN A 50 -17.58 -5.17 -8.90
C ASN A 50 -16.66 -6.10 -9.72
N HIS A 51 -15.54 -6.53 -9.15
CA HIS A 51 -14.59 -7.46 -9.75
C HIS A 51 -14.71 -8.89 -9.18
N GLY A 52 -15.76 -9.17 -8.38
CA GLY A 52 -15.97 -10.51 -7.78
C GLY A 52 -14.91 -10.91 -6.74
N ILE A 53 -14.18 -9.94 -6.17
CA ILE A 53 -13.14 -10.17 -5.18
C ILE A 53 -13.78 -10.19 -3.79
N PRO A 54 -13.53 -11.20 -2.94
CA PRO A 54 -13.95 -11.21 -1.55
C PRO A 54 -13.48 -9.97 -0.81
N ALA A 55 -14.37 -9.32 -0.06
CA ALA A 55 -14.04 -8.11 0.68
C ALA A 55 -14.62 -8.13 2.08
N VAL A 56 -13.87 -7.64 3.06
CA VAL A 56 -14.29 -7.59 4.46
C VAL A 56 -14.00 -6.23 5.07
N PHE A 57 -14.95 -5.74 5.86
CA PHE A 57 -14.78 -4.60 6.73
C PHE A 57 -14.39 -5.09 8.12
N ILE A 58 -13.29 -4.56 8.67
CA ILE A 58 -12.84 -4.84 10.04
C ILE A 58 -12.80 -3.53 10.82
N SER A 59 -13.67 -3.41 11.82
CA SER A 59 -13.80 -2.21 12.65
C SER A 59 -12.81 -2.23 13.80
N LYS A 60 -11.93 -1.22 13.88
CA LYS A 60 -11.08 -1.03 15.06
C LYS A 60 -11.91 -0.77 16.33
N LYS A 61 -13.04 -0.07 16.19
CA LYS A 61 -13.94 0.23 17.32
C LYS A 61 -14.59 -1.05 17.87
N GLU A 62 -15.05 -1.95 16.99
CA GLU A 62 -15.69 -3.21 17.38
C GLU A 62 -14.69 -4.23 17.90
N ALA A 63 -13.44 -4.16 17.47
CA ALA A 63 -12.38 -5.00 18.00
C ALA A 63 -12.03 -4.69 19.45
N GLY A 64 -12.27 -3.46 19.92
CA GLY A 64 -12.07 -3.04 21.29
C GLY A 64 -10.62 -2.63 21.63
N SER A 65 -9.63 -3.21 20.98
CA SER A 65 -8.21 -2.84 21.14
C SER A 65 -7.48 -2.85 19.78
N THR A 66 -6.32 -2.20 19.74
CA THR A 66 -5.45 -2.22 18.56
C THR A 66 -4.89 -3.62 18.30
N GLU A 67 -4.60 -4.37 19.35
CA GLU A 67 -4.13 -5.75 19.27
C GLU A 67 -5.19 -6.65 18.67
N ALA A 68 -6.40 -6.70 19.25
CA ALA A 68 -7.51 -7.50 18.72
C ALA A 68 -7.91 -7.10 17.28
N PHE A 69 -7.76 -5.83 16.91
CA PHE A 69 -7.98 -5.39 15.53
C PHE A 69 -6.97 -6.01 14.57
N ASN A 70 -5.69 -6.03 14.94
CA ASN A 70 -4.64 -6.63 14.11
C ASN A 70 -4.71 -8.16 14.11
N ASP A 71 -5.15 -8.79 15.20
CA ASP A 71 -5.38 -10.25 15.25
C ASP A 71 -6.48 -10.65 14.26
N ARG A 72 -7.58 -9.91 14.18
CA ARG A 72 -8.63 -10.14 13.18
C ARG A 72 -8.12 -9.99 11.75
N ILE A 73 -7.26 -9.00 11.48
CA ILE A 73 -6.62 -8.84 10.18
C ILE A 73 -5.78 -10.08 9.87
N LEU A 74 -4.94 -10.52 10.81
CA LEU A 74 -4.09 -11.70 10.65
C LEU A 74 -4.90 -12.96 10.38
N GLU A 75 -5.99 -13.19 11.13
CA GLU A 75 -6.90 -14.31 10.91
C GLU A 75 -7.49 -14.33 9.50
N GLU A 76 -7.98 -13.18 9.00
CA GLU A 76 -8.55 -13.10 7.65
C GLU A 76 -7.49 -13.34 6.57
N LEU A 77 -6.27 -12.84 6.74
CA LEU A 77 -5.16 -13.10 5.82
C LEU A 77 -4.78 -14.59 5.79
N GLN A 78 -4.75 -15.23 6.95
CA GLN A 78 -4.44 -16.67 7.06
C GLN A 78 -5.54 -17.55 6.47
N LYS A 79 -6.82 -17.24 6.70
CA LYS A 79 -7.97 -17.97 6.13
C LYS A 79 -7.91 -18.08 4.60
N VAL A 80 -7.44 -17.01 3.96
CA VAL A 80 -7.30 -16.99 2.50
C VAL A 80 -5.92 -17.44 2.02
N ASN A 81 -5.04 -17.90 2.91
CA ASN A 81 -3.66 -18.26 2.59
C ASN A 81 -2.97 -17.15 1.78
N ALA A 82 -3.04 -15.90 2.22
CA ALA A 82 -2.37 -14.80 1.56
C ALA A 82 -0.84 -15.01 1.57
N GLU A 83 -0.20 -14.77 0.44
CA GLU A 83 1.25 -14.86 0.27
C GLU A 83 1.89 -13.47 0.23
N LEU A 84 1.15 -12.49 -0.29
CA LEU A 84 1.52 -11.08 -0.32
C LEU A 84 0.40 -10.23 0.26
N VAL A 85 0.75 -9.26 1.09
CA VAL A 85 -0.14 -8.21 1.58
C VAL A 85 0.28 -6.88 0.95
N VAL A 86 -0.69 -6.12 0.43
CA VAL A 86 -0.44 -4.80 -0.15
C VAL A 86 -1.22 -3.74 0.62
N LEU A 87 -0.53 -2.74 1.15
CA LEU A 87 -1.15 -1.57 1.77
C LEU A 87 -1.34 -0.50 0.69
N ALA A 88 -2.58 -0.38 0.20
CA ALA A 88 -2.95 0.51 -0.91
C ALA A 88 -3.78 1.69 -0.40
N GLY A 89 -3.13 2.65 0.24
CA GLY A 89 -3.80 3.74 0.94
C GLY A 89 -4.50 3.26 2.22
N TYR A 90 -3.82 2.42 2.99
CA TYR A 90 -4.26 1.93 4.28
C TYR A 90 -3.71 2.81 5.39
N LEU A 91 -4.60 3.47 6.16
CA LEU A 91 -4.21 4.48 7.13
C LEU A 91 -3.79 3.94 8.51
N PRO A 92 -4.40 2.85 9.05
CA PRO A 92 -3.95 2.32 10.32
C PRO A 92 -2.54 1.72 10.24
N ILE A 93 -1.78 1.85 11.32
CA ILE A 93 -0.50 1.16 11.46
C ILE A 93 -0.77 -0.34 11.62
N VAL A 94 -0.10 -1.14 10.82
CA VAL A 94 -0.17 -2.61 10.89
C VAL A 94 0.61 -3.09 12.12
N GLY A 95 0.00 -3.93 12.93
CA GLY A 95 0.60 -4.43 14.17
C GLY A 95 1.76 -5.40 13.94
N ALA A 96 2.68 -5.45 14.90
CA ALA A 96 3.89 -6.27 14.84
C ALA A 96 3.60 -7.76 14.57
N GLN A 97 2.47 -8.31 15.09
CA GLN A 97 2.09 -9.69 14.83
C GLN A 97 1.82 -9.97 13.35
N VAL A 98 1.20 -9.02 12.64
CA VAL A 98 0.97 -9.14 11.19
C VAL A 98 2.29 -8.97 10.44
N VAL A 99 3.11 -7.97 10.83
CA VAL A 99 4.41 -7.72 10.20
C VAL A 99 5.31 -8.94 10.30
N ARG A 100 5.42 -9.55 11.48
CA ARG A 100 6.24 -10.77 11.69
C ARG A 100 5.71 -11.98 10.91
N ALA A 101 4.38 -12.16 10.84
CA ALA A 101 3.79 -13.25 10.09
C ALA A 101 4.01 -13.12 8.57
N PHE A 102 4.17 -11.89 8.09
CA PHE A 102 4.38 -11.56 6.68
C PHE A 102 5.71 -10.83 6.43
N GLU A 103 6.77 -11.21 7.16
CA GLU A 103 8.09 -10.63 6.98
C GLU A 103 8.53 -10.68 5.51
N HIS A 104 8.97 -9.54 4.96
CA HIS A 104 9.28 -9.32 3.53
C HIS A 104 8.15 -9.68 2.55
N ARG A 105 6.90 -9.70 3.03
CA ARG A 105 5.69 -9.99 2.23
C ARG A 105 4.57 -8.97 2.44
N ILE A 106 4.90 -7.79 2.93
CA ILE A 106 3.99 -6.63 2.99
C ILE A 106 4.63 -5.52 2.18
N ILE A 107 3.93 -5.04 1.14
CA ILE A 107 4.34 -3.89 0.33
C ILE A 107 3.41 -2.72 0.65
N ASN A 108 3.99 -1.57 0.96
CA ASN A 108 3.27 -0.31 1.13
C ASN A 108 3.57 0.66 -0.01
N ILE A 109 2.61 1.51 -0.34
CA ILE A 109 2.79 2.72 -1.15
C ILE A 109 2.71 3.94 -0.25
N HIS A 110 3.77 4.76 -0.25
CA HIS A 110 3.85 6.01 0.46
C HIS A 110 3.94 7.20 -0.52
N PRO A 111 3.13 8.26 -0.36
CA PRO A 111 3.04 9.34 -1.35
C PRO A 111 4.14 10.40 -1.22
N ALA A 112 5.37 9.98 -0.90
CA ALA A 112 6.57 10.82 -0.92
C ALA A 112 7.82 10.00 -1.26
N LEU A 113 8.93 10.69 -1.44
CA LEU A 113 10.25 10.08 -1.65
C LEU A 113 10.92 9.80 -0.29
N ILE A 114 10.73 8.61 0.27
CA ILE A 114 11.41 8.20 1.51
C ILE A 114 12.93 8.35 1.34
N PRO A 115 13.66 8.92 2.32
CA PRO A 115 13.27 9.15 3.73
C PRO A 115 12.63 10.51 4.03
N SER A 116 12.29 11.34 3.04
CA SER A 116 11.65 12.63 3.25
C SER A 116 10.14 12.48 3.40
N PHE A 117 9.52 13.34 4.23
CA PHE A 117 8.06 13.42 4.41
C PHE A 117 7.39 12.08 4.69
N CYS A 118 7.98 11.27 5.59
CA CYS A 118 7.49 9.94 5.96
C CYS A 118 7.51 9.75 7.48
N GLY A 119 6.96 8.63 7.96
CA GLY A 119 6.89 8.31 9.37
C GLY A 119 5.56 8.71 10.03
N VAL A 120 5.53 8.67 11.36
CA VAL A 120 4.30 8.90 12.14
C VAL A 120 3.71 10.27 11.85
N GLY A 121 2.42 10.31 11.47
CA GLY A 121 1.69 11.53 11.12
C GLY A 121 1.77 11.93 9.65
N MET A 122 2.66 11.33 8.87
CA MET A 122 2.80 11.60 7.42
C MET A 122 1.99 10.59 6.60
N TYR A 123 0.73 10.94 6.29
CA TYR A 123 -0.16 10.12 5.47
C TYR A 123 -1.17 10.97 4.69
N GLY A 124 -1.59 10.48 3.54
CA GLY A 124 -2.61 11.11 2.71
C GLY A 124 -2.27 12.57 2.37
N HIS A 125 -3.19 13.49 2.59
CA HIS A 125 -3.07 14.91 2.26
C HIS A 125 -1.97 15.63 3.06
N TYR A 126 -1.73 15.24 4.32
CA TYR A 126 -0.70 15.85 5.17
C TYR A 126 0.69 15.78 4.56
N VAL A 127 1.00 14.74 3.80
CA VAL A 127 2.28 14.61 3.10
C VAL A 127 2.44 15.73 2.07
N HIS A 128 1.42 15.97 1.25
CA HIS A 128 1.47 16.97 0.18
C HIS A 128 1.49 18.40 0.75
N GLU A 129 0.75 18.64 1.83
CA GLU A 129 0.79 19.91 2.57
C GLU A 129 2.22 20.16 3.09
N ALA A 130 2.84 19.18 3.75
CA ALA A 130 4.20 19.31 4.26
C ALA A 130 5.23 19.53 3.15
N VAL A 131 5.10 18.87 2.00
CA VAL A 131 5.96 19.09 0.82
C VAL A 131 5.87 20.53 0.33
N LEU A 132 4.66 21.08 0.24
CA LEU A 132 4.42 22.45 -0.22
C LEU A 132 4.90 23.48 0.81
N GLU A 133 4.61 23.27 2.08
CA GLU A 133 5.04 24.13 3.18
C GLU A 133 6.58 24.22 3.27
N TYR A 134 7.25 23.09 3.08
CA TYR A 134 8.73 23.04 3.07
C TYR A 134 9.32 23.74 1.85
N GLY A 135 8.56 23.93 0.78
CA GLY A 135 9.04 24.52 -0.48
C GLY A 135 9.87 23.55 -1.33
N ALA A 136 9.68 22.24 -1.18
CA ALA A 136 10.35 21.24 -1.99
C ALA A 136 10.02 21.43 -3.48
N LYS A 137 10.97 21.13 -4.35
CA LYS A 137 10.79 21.28 -5.82
C LYS A 137 10.48 19.95 -6.50
N ILE A 138 10.67 18.85 -5.80
CA ILE A 138 10.42 17.48 -6.26
C ILE A 138 9.69 16.75 -5.14
N SER A 139 8.62 16.03 -5.51
CA SER A 139 7.93 15.04 -4.70
C SER A 139 7.87 13.73 -5.45
N GLY A 140 7.04 12.78 -5.01
CA GLY A 140 6.88 11.50 -5.68
C GLY A 140 6.21 10.47 -4.80
N ALA A 141 6.45 9.19 -5.13
CA ALA A 141 5.96 8.08 -4.37
C ALA A 141 7.04 7.01 -4.16
N THR A 142 6.90 6.23 -3.11
CA THR A 142 7.79 5.13 -2.75
C THR A 142 6.99 3.87 -2.48
N THR A 143 7.35 2.76 -3.12
CA THR A 143 6.98 1.43 -2.66
C THR A 143 8.09 0.85 -1.81
N HIS A 144 7.74 0.24 -0.70
CA HIS A 144 8.71 -0.36 0.21
C HIS A 144 8.12 -1.58 0.92
N PHE A 145 8.96 -2.47 1.38
CA PHE A 145 8.55 -3.50 2.32
C PHE A 145 8.25 -2.85 3.68
N VAL A 146 7.27 -3.41 4.39
CA VAL A 146 6.89 -2.94 5.72
C VAL A 146 7.67 -3.73 6.77
N ASP A 147 8.26 -3.01 7.72
CA ASP A 147 8.84 -3.54 8.95
C ASP A 147 8.08 -2.99 10.19
N GLU A 148 8.59 -3.24 11.40
CA GLU A 148 7.93 -2.78 12.64
C GLU A 148 8.02 -1.26 12.86
N GLN A 149 8.80 -0.53 12.05
CA GLN A 149 8.90 0.93 12.10
C GLN A 149 8.11 1.54 10.93
N VAL A 150 7.40 2.63 11.17
CA VAL A 150 6.57 3.27 10.14
C VAL A 150 7.46 3.83 9.01
N ASP A 151 7.14 3.45 7.78
CA ASP A 151 7.80 3.88 6.53
C ASP A 151 9.33 3.66 6.52
N HIS A 152 9.80 2.63 7.22
CA HIS A 152 11.23 2.40 7.41
C HIS A 152 11.81 1.24 6.59
N GLY A 153 11.02 0.26 6.20
CA GLY A 153 11.47 -0.95 5.51
C GLY A 153 12.15 -0.70 4.16
N GLY A 154 12.71 -1.75 3.60
CA GLY A 154 13.50 -1.68 2.36
C GLY A 154 12.72 -1.12 1.17
N VAL A 155 13.26 -0.08 0.55
CA VAL A 155 12.65 0.58 -0.63
C VAL A 155 12.74 -0.35 -1.83
N ILE A 156 11.61 -0.55 -2.52
CA ILE A 156 11.52 -1.37 -3.73
C ILE A 156 11.66 -0.47 -4.96
N MET A 157 10.85 0.60 -5.01
CA MET A 157 10.77 1.48 -6.17
C MET A 157 10.41 2.91 -5.76
N GLN A 158 10.92 3.87 -6.48
CA GLN A 158 10.57 5.28 -6.31
C GLN A 158 10.31 5.93 -7.66
N GLY A 159 9.33 6.81 -7.70
CA GLY A 159 9.09 7.67 -8.85
C GLY A 159 8.89 9.11 -8.41
N SER A 160 9.46 10.06 -9.16
CA SER A 160 9.43 11.47 -8.84
C SER A 160 8.48 12.26 -9.73
N VAL A 161 7.96 13.36 -9.17
CA VAL A 161 7.18 14.37 -9.89
C VAL A 161 7.69 15.77 -9.52
N PRO A 162 7.61 16.76 -10.43
CA PRO A 162 7.89 18.14 -10.06
C PRO A 162 6.79 18.70 -9.16
N VAL A 163 7.17 19.58 -8.23
CA VAL A 163 6.25 20.49 -7.55
C VAL A 163 6.20 21.77 -8.37
N LEU A 164 5.04 22.14 -8.87
CA LEU A 164 4.84 23.28 -9.74
C LEU A 164 4.48 24.53 -8.95
N GLU A 165 4.76 25.67 -9.51
CA GLU A 165 4.32 26.94 -8.94
C GLU A 165 2.78 27.02 -8.94
N GLY A 166 2.22 27.39 -7.79
CA GLY A 166 0.75 27.43 -7.61
C GLY A 166 0.10 26.07 -7.32
N ASP A 167 0.88 25.00 -7.10
CA ASP A 167 0.31 23.74 -6.65
C ASP A 167 -0.44 23.90 -5.33
N THR A 168 -1.58 23.25 -5.24
CA THR A 168 -2.28 22.93 -4.00
C THR A 168 -1.96 21.50 -3.60
N ALA A 169 -2.28 21.10 -2.37
CA ALA A 169 -2.14 19.72 -1.92
C ALA A 169 -2.90 18.75 -2.85
N ASP A 170 -4.09 19.14 -3.34
CA ASP A 170 -4.90 18.35 -4.27
C ASP A 170 -4.22 18.16 -5.63
N THR A 171 -3.66 19.23 -6.22
CA THR A 171 -3.02 19.13 -7.54
C THR A 171 -1.72 18.32 -7.46
N LEU A 172 -0.96 18.48 -6.39
CA LEU A 172 0.23 17.67 -6.14
C LEU A 172 -0.14 16.21 -5.88
N ALA A 173 -1.15 15.95 -5.04
CA ALA A 173 -1.64 14.60 -4.77
C ALA A 173 -2.07 13.88 -6.07
N ALA A 174 -2.84 14.55 -6.93
CA ALA A 174 -3.28 13.98 -8.21
C ALA A 174 -2.08 13.63 -9.10
N ARG A 175 -1.03 14.45 -9.11
CA ARG A 175 0.19 14.20 -9.89
C ARG A 175 0.99 13.03 -9.29
N VAL A 176 1.17 12.98 -7.98
CA VAL A 176 1.84 11.86 -7.29
C VAL A 176 1.09 10.55 -7.52
N LEU A 177 -0.24 10.58 -7.48
CA LEU A 177 -1.09 9.40 -7.70
C LEU A 177 -0.83 8.73 -9.06
N THR A 178 -0.48 9.50 -10.11
CA THR A 178 -0.14 8.92 -11.42
C THR A 178 1.11 8.03 -11.35
N VAL A 179 2.05 8.38 -10.49
CA VAL A 179 3.26 7.59 -10.23
C VAL A 179 2.94 6.38 -9.34
N GLU A 180 2.11 6.56 -8.31
CA GLU A 180 1.67 5.44 -7.46
C GLU A 180 1.04 4.32 -8.29
N HIS A 181 0.15 4.67 -9.23
CA HIS A 181 -0.52 3.73 -10.13
C HIS A 181 0.44 3.01 -11.10
N GLN A 182 1.67 3.49 -11.25
CA GLN A 182 2.71 2.84 -12.04
C GLN A 182 3.59 1.93 -11.18
N ILE A 183 4.15 2.50 -10.09
CA ILE A 183 5.17 1.80 -9.32
C ILE A 183 4.59 0.72 -8.38
N LEU A 184 3.36 0.88 -7.88
CA LEU A 184 2.76 -0.12 -7.00
C LEU A 184 2.42 -1.42 -7.74
N PRO A 185 1.69 -1.43 -8.87
CA PRO A 185 1.48 -2.64 -9.64
C PRO A 185 2.79 -3.29 -10.12
N GLU A 186 3.80 -2.47 -10.47
CA GLU A 186 5.09 -2.99 -10.89
C GLU A 186 5.84 -3.67 -9.74
N SER A 187 5.82 -3.10 -8.54
CA SER A 187 6.40 -3.73 -7.35
C SER A 187 5.72 -5.06 -7.00
N VAL A 188 4.38 -5.11 -7.12
CA VAL A 188 3.61 -6.35 -6.95
C VAL A 188 3.98 -7.36 -8.04
N ARG A 189 4.13 -6.95 -9.29
CA ARG A 189 4.57 -7.80 -10.40
C ARG A 189 5.94 -8.41 -10.14
N LEU A 190 6.90 -7.60 -9.71
CA LEU A 190 8.26 -8.05 -9.39
C LEU A 190 8.26 -9.05 -8.24
N PHE A 191 7.44 -8.82 -7.21
CA PHE A 191 7.26 -9.77 -6.11
C PHE A 191 6.71 -11.11 -6.61
N CYS A 192 5.61 -11.09 -7.35
CA CYS A 192 4.96 -12.30 -7.88
C CYS A 192 5.88 -13.09 -8.83
N ALA A 193 6.77 -12.39 -9.53
CA ALA A 193 7.77 -13.00 -10.41
C ALA A 193 9.02 -13.53 -9.67
N GLY A 194 9.10 -13.39 -8.32
CA GLY A 194 10.28 -13.77 -7.54
C GLY A 194 11.52 -12.94 -7.86
N LYS A 195 11.33 -11.70 -8.33
CA LYS A 195 12.40 -10.79 -8.78
C LYS A 195 12.92 -9.85 -7.71
N LEU A 196 12.39 -9.90 -6.49
CA LEU A 196 12.83 -9.07 -5.37
C LEU A 196 13.66 -9.88 -4.39
N ARG A 197 14.87 -9.40 -4.11
CA ARG A 197 15.76 -9.95 -3.09
C ARG A 197 16.05 -8.90 -2.04
N VAL A 198 15.73 -9.20 -0.79
CA VAL A 198 16.03 -8.34 0.35
C VAL A 198 17.40 -8.74 0.93
N ASP A 199 18.27 -7.76 1.12
CA ASP A 199 19.61 -7.90 1.72
C ASP A 199 19.78 -6.78 2.74
N GLY A 200 19.42 -7.06 3.99
CA GLY A 200 19.29 -6.07 5.04
C GLY A 200 18.27 -5.01 4.65
N ARG A 201 18.70 -3.75 4.48
CA ARG A 201 17.84 -2.64 4.06
C ARG A 201 17.73 -2.48 2.52
N HIS A 202 18.56 -3.17 1.79
CA HIS A 202 18.60 -3.06 0.34
C HIS A 202 17.67 -4.07 -0.34
N VAL A 203 16.85 -3.60 -1.26
CA VAL A 203 16.05 -4.46 -2.13
C VAL A 203 16.68 -4.43 -3.52
N ARG A 204 17.03 -5.59 -4.05
CA ARG A 204 17.57 -5.77 -5.39
C ARG A 204 16.53 -6.34 -6.31
N VAL A 205 16.42 -5.80 -7.51
CA VAL A 205 15.66 -6.39 -8.62
C VAL A 205 16.59 -7.32 -9.40
N LEU A 206 16.16 -8.57 -9.57
CA LEU A 206 16.93 -9.66 -10.22
C LEU A 206 16.60 -9.77 -11.71
#